data_99c6eac2bc04e6e44aba422667328765
#
_entry.id   99c6eac2bc04e6e44aba422667328765
#
_cell.length_a   1.000
_cell.length_b   1.000
_cell.length_c   1.000
_cell.angle_alpha   90.00
_cell.angle_beta   90.00
_cell.angle_gamma   90.00
#
_symmetry.space_group_name_H-M   'P 1'
#
loop_
_entity.id
_entity.type
_entity.pdbx_description
1 polymer ?
#
loop_
_entity_poly.entity_id
_entity_poly.type
_entity_poly.pdbx_seq_one_letter_code
_entity_poly.pdbx_strand_id
1 'polypeptide(L)'
;MFAKRNETIGIFNTIPQGWTEISEAEYITLRNTPSVEVQREFKLKELKDRVNRLKVNNSEMYITSSLGFKVNADTNSLENVNTLIDLNANIFRDFDNKIHKVSLDDLKTIKSEIQQNTVNLYQQKWKYEEIIKKASISELKELKLNFEMLDFKQG
;
A
#
# COMPACT_ATOMS: atom_id res chain seq x y z
N MET A 1 -6.55 -13.80 -41.22
CA MET A 1 -7.22 -12.59 -40.73
C MET A 1 -7.10 -12.51 -39.24
N PHE A 2 -6.78 -11.36 -38.70
CA PHE A 2 -6.64 -11.13 -37.28
C PHE A 2 -7.95 -10.57 -36.72
N ALA A 3 -8.38 -11.07 -35.58
CA ALA A 3 -9.64 -10.62 -34.96
C ALA A 3 -9.57 -10.65 -33.43
N LYS A 4 -10.44 -9.84 -32.81
CA LYS A 4 -10.62 -9.79 -31.36
C LYS A 4 -12.09 -9.93 -30.97
N ARG A 5 -12.31 -10.49 -29.77
CA ARG A 5 -13.59 -10.49 -29.08
C ARG A 5 -13.31 -10.32 -27.59
N ASN A 6 -13.73 -9.18 -27.04
CA ASN A 6 -13.34 -8.79 -25.67
C ASN A 6 -11.82 -8.79 -25.53
N GLU A 7 -11.28 -9.56 -24.59
CA GLU A 7 -9.84 -9.68 -24.34
C GLU A 7 -9.18 -10.82 -25.12
N THR A 8 -9.95 -11.59 -25.87
CA THR A 8 -9.44 -12.73 -26.65
C THR A 8 -9.06 -12.26 -28.07
N ILE A 9 -7.91 -12.71 -28.55
CA ILE A 9 -7.44 -12.47 -29.90
C ILE A 9 -7.20 -13.78 -30.63
N GLY A 10 -7.30 -13.78 -31.95
CA GLY A 10 -7.10 -14.98 -32.75
C GLY A 10 -6.74 -14.69 -34.19
N ILE A 11 -6.27 -15.74 -34.87
CA ILE A 11 -5.98 -15.72 -36.30
C ILE A 11 -6.97 -16.70 -36.97
N PHE A 12 -7.66 -16.23 -38.01
CA PHE A 12 -8.72 -16.99 -38.66
C PHE A 12 -8.59 -16.90 -40.18
N ASN A 13 -9.09 -17.92 -40.91
CA ASN A 13 -9.25 -17.85 -42.35
C ASN A 13 -10.48 -16.98 -42.73
N THR A 14 -11.50 -17.01 -41.88
CA THR A 14 -12.72 -16.19 -42.01
C THR A 14 -13.09 -15.70 -40.61
N ILE A 15 -13.46 -14.43 -40.48
CA ILE A 15 -13.79 -13.84 -39.16
C ILE A 15 -15.07 -14.49 -38.61
N PRO A 16 -15.06 -15.12 -37.46
CA PRO A 16 -16.25 -15.70 -36.85
C PRO A 16 -17.25 -14.65 -36.41
N GLN A 17 -18.53 -15.06 -36.36
CA GLN A 17 -19.58 -14.19 -35.88
C GLN A 17 -19.29 -13.67 -34.46
N GLY A 18 -19.46 -12.41 -34.23
CA GLY A 18 -19.22 -11.76 -32.93
C GLY A 18 -17.75 -11.39 -32.65
N TRP A 19 -16.88 -11.60 -33.66
CA TRP A 19 -15.50 -11.14 -33.61
C TRP A 19 -15.33 -9.89 -34.50
N THR A 20 -14.40 -9.05 -34.13
CA THR A 20 -14.06 -7.84 -34.89
C THR A 20 -12.71 -8.02 -35.55
N GLU A 21 -12.63 -7.81 -36.85
CA GLU A 21 -11.35 -7.82 -37.59
C GLU A 21 -10.45 -6.69 -37.10
N ILE A 22 -9.19 -6.99 -36.92
CA ILE A 22 -8.17 -6.02 -36.52
C ILE A 22 -6.95 -6.10 -37.45
N SER A 23 -6.11 -5.07 -37.47
CA SER A 23 -4.85 -5.09 -38.19
C SER A 23 -3.84 -6.04 -37.57
N GLU A 24 -2.86 -6.48 -38.37
CA GLU A 24 -1.73 -7.26 -37.86
C GLU A 24 -0.97 -6.52 -36.77
N ALA A 25 -0.76 -5.21 -36.94
CA ALA A 25 -0.09 -4.38 -35.94
C ALA A 25 -0.85 -4.35 -34.61
N GLU A 26 -2.18 -4.19 -34.65
CA GLU A 26 -3.02 -4.26 -33.46
C GLU A 26 -2.98 -5.64 -32.81
N TYR A 27 -3.03 -6.71 -33.59
CA TYR A 27 -2.92 -8.09 -33.10
C TYR A 27 -1.59 -8.32 -32.35
N ILE A 28 -0.46 -7.89 -32.92
CA ILE A 28 0.85 -8.03 -32.29
C ILE A 28 0.90 -7.26 -30.97
N THR A 29 0.38 -6.04 -30.94
CA THR A 29 0.30 -5.22 -29.75
C THR A 29 -0.53 -5.91 -28.65
N LEU A 30 -1.73 -6.40 -28.99
CA LEU A 30 -2.61 -7.09 -28.04
C LEU A 30 -2.00 -8.40 -27.56
N ARG A 31 -1.34 -9.16 -28.42
CA ARG A 31 -0.64 -10.40 -28.05
C ARG A 31 0.47 -10.16 -27.04
N ASN A 32 1.18 -9.05 -27.14
CA ASN A 32 2.30 -8.68 -26.29
C ASN A 32 1.86 -7.90 -25.04
N THR A 33 0.58 -7.51 -24.94
CA THR A 33 0.04 -6.82 -23.77
C THR A 33 -0.51 -7.85 -22.79
N PRO A 34 -0.06 -7.85 -21.51
CA PRO A 34 -0.63 -8.72 -20.50
C PRO A 34 -2.13 -8.48 -20.32
N SER A 35 -2.88 -9.55 -19.98
CA SER A 35 -4.31 -9.43 -19.69
C SER A 35 -4.58 -8.57 -18.47
N VAL A 36 -5.82 -8.10 -18.30
CA VAL A 36 -6.20 -7.31 -17.11
C VAL A 36 -5.96 -8.09 -15.81
N GLU A 37 -6.21 -9.41 -15.80
CA GLU A 37 -5.95 -10.27 -14.65
C GLU A 37 -4.48 -10.27 -14.26
N VAL A 38 -3.58 -10.43 -15.23
CA VAL A 38 -2.13 -10.39 -14.99
C VAL A 38 -1.70 -9.02 -14.47
N GLN A 39 -2.23 -7.95 -15.02
CA GLN A 39 -1.93 -6.59 -14.55
C GLN A 39 -2.47 -6.33 -13.15
N ARG A 40 -3.65 -6.86 -12.79
CA ARG A 40 -4.17 -6.82 -11.43
C ARG A 40 -3.26 -7.56 -10.45
N GLU A 41 -2.78 -8.74 -10.82
CA GLU A 41 -1.83 -9.51 -10.00
C GLU A 41 -0.53 -8.75 -9.76
N PHE A 42 0.04 -8.12 -10.79
CA PHE A 42 1.23 -7.28 -10.65
C PHE A 42 0.98 -6.09 -9.71
N LYS A 43 -0.18 -5.46 -9.82
CA LYS A 43 -0.53 -4.33 -8.96
C LYS A 43 -0.76 -4.76 -7.51
N LEU A 44 -1.37 -5.92 -7.29
CA LEU A 44 -1.53 -6.49 -5.94
C LEU A 44 -0.17 -6.83 -5.33
N LYS A 45 0.77 -7.34 -6.12
CA LYS A 45 2.14 -7.59 -5.65
C LYS A 45 2.86 -6.28 -5.30
N GLU A 46 2.73 -5.27 -6.14
CA GLU A 46 3.28 -3.92 -5.87
C GLU A 46 2.73 -3.36 -4.57
N LEU A 47 1.41 -3.49 -4.34
CA LEU A 47 0.75 -3.09 -3.10
C LEU A 47 1.33 -3.82 -1.88
N LYS A 48 1.46 -5.14 -1.96
CA LYS A 48 2.03 -5.96 -0.89
C LYS A 48 3.46 -5.54 -0.57
N ASP A 49 4.29 -5.37 -1.59
CA ASP A 49 5.68 -4.97 -1.45
C ASP A 49 5.79 -3.55 -0.85
N ARG A 50 4.91 -2.63 -1.26
CA ARG A 50 4.86 -1.27 -0.73
C ARG A 50 4.51 -1.26 0.77
N VAL A 51 3.49 -2.00 1.17
CA VAL A 51 3.09 -2.12 2.59
C VAL A 51 4.21 -2.75 3.42
N ASN A 52 4.84 -3.80 2.92
CA ASN A 52 5.96 -4.44 3.62
C ASN A 52 7.14 -3.50 3.81
N ARG A 53 7.46 -2.68 2.82
CA ARG A 53 8.52 -1.67 2.93
C ARG A 53 8.18 -0.58 3.94
N LEU A 54 6.94 -0.11 3.95
CA LEU A 54 6.48 0.88 4.94
C LEU A 54 6.63 0.35 6.37
N LYS A 55 6.29 -0.92 6.61
CA LYS A 55 6.38 -1.52 7.94
C LYS A 55 7.80 -1.58 8.51
N VAL A 56 8.82 -1.52 7.66
CA VAL A 56 10.23 -1.59 8.07
C VAL A 56 10.99 -0.27 7.86
N ASN A 57 10.37 0.71 7.22
CA ASN A 57 11.01 2.00 6.88
C ASN A 57 10.52 3.12 7.80
N ASN A 58 11.29 3.44 8.83
CA ASN A 58 10.96 4.47 9.81
C ASN A 58 10.96 5.91 9.26
N SER A 59 11.55 6.16 8.10
CA SER A 59 11.52 7.51 7.50
C SER A 59 10.18 7.86 6.86
N GLU A 60 9.40 6.86 6.48
CA GLU A 60 8.08 7.02 5.87
C GLU A 60 6.94 6.62 6.83
N MET A 61 7.21 5.69 7.75
CA MET A 61 6.22 5.19 8.70
C MET A 61 6.33 5.93 10.03
N TYR A 62 5.66 7.06 10.12
CA TYR A 62 5.61 7.87 11.33
C TYR A 62 4.20 8.40 11.58
N ILE A 63 3.93 8.73 12.83
CA ILE A 63 2.69 9.35 13.28
C ILE A 63 2.99 10.69 13.96
N THR A 64 1.98 11.55 14.05
CA THR A 64 2.03 12.66 15.00
C THR A 64 1.27 12.23 16.24
N SER A 65 1.99 12.11 17.35
CA SER A 65 1.41 11.65 18.62
C SER A 65 0.51 12.74 19.24
N SER A 66 -0.48 12.30 20.00
CA SER A 66 -1.28 13.20 20.86
C SER A 66 -0.41 13.92 21.92
N LEU A 67 0.79 13.42 22.18
CA LEU A 67 1.77 14.05 23.08
C LEU A 67 2.47 15.26 22.42
N GLY A 68 2.23 15.52 21.14
CA GLY A 68 2.66 16.74 20.45
C GLY A 68 3.94 16.63 19.61
N PHE A 69 4.50 15.44 19.44
CA PHE A 69 5.68 15.20 18.61
C PHE A 69 5.50 14.02 17.67
N LYS A 70 6.34 13.96 16.64
CA LYS A 70 6.33 12.85 15.69
C LYS A 70 7.04 11.62 16.27
N VAL A 71 6.51 10.45 15.96
CA VAL A 71 6.99 9.16 16.44
C VAL A 71 7.13 8.20 15.26
N ASN A 72 8.26 7.51 15.18
CA ASN A 72 8.41 6.40 14.25
C ASN A 72 7.41 5.31 14.58
N ALA A 73 6.75 4.77 13.57
CA ALA A 73 5.64 3.82 13.73
C ALA A 73 5.85 2.50 12.99
N ASP A 74 7.07 2.18 12.61
CA ASP A 74 7.46 0.91 12.02
C ASP A 74 7.53 -0.20 13.06
N THR A 75 7.73 -1.44 12.61
CA THR A 75 7.75 -2.63 13.49
C THR A 75 8.84 -2.52 14.56
N ASN A 76 10.04 -2.08 14.20
CA ASN A 76 11.14 -1.93 15.16
C ASN A 76 10.83 -0.86 16.21
N SER A 77 10.20 0.22 15.82
CA SER A 77 9.79 1.28 16.75
C SER A 77 8.78 0.78 17.77
N LEU A 78 7.83 -0.05 17.36
CA LEU A 78 6.88 -0.69 18.28
C LEU A 78 7.60 -1.60 19.28
N GLU A 79 8.56 -2.42 18.82
CA GLU A 79 9.36 -3.27 19.68
C GLU A 79 10.17 -2.44 20.70
N ASN A 80 10.75 -1.34 20.25
CA ASN A 80 11.49 -0.42 21.11
C ASN A 80 10.61 0.18 22.21
N VAL A 81 9.40 0.61 21.87
CA VAL A 81 8.44 1.14 22.85
C VAL A 81 8.04 0.06 23.86
N ASN A 82 7.78 -1.17 23.40
CA ASN A 82 7.49 -2.29 24.29
C ASN A 82 8.65 -2.54 25.28
N THR A 83 9.89 -2.47 24.81
CA THR A 83 11.07 -2.60 25.66
C THR A 83 11.14 -1.48 26.71
N LEU A 84 10.88 -0.24 26.30
CA LEU A 84 10.86 0.89 27.24
C LEU A 84 9.76 0.73 28.30
N ILE A 85 8.61 0.22 27.95
CA ILE A 85 7.50 -0.08 28.88
C ILE A 85 7.94 -1.17 29.87
N ASP A 86 8.52 -2.26 29.38
CA ASP A 86 8.95 -3.40 30.19
C ASP A 86 10.05 -3.00 31.21
N LEU A 87 10.92 -2.09 30.80
CA LEU A 87 11.99 -1.56 31.65
C LEU A 87 11.55 -0.39 32.54
N ASN A 88 10.29 0.03 32.43
CA ASN A 88 9.77 1.22 33.14
C ASN A 88 10.65 2.45 32.90
N ALA A 89 11.07 2.65 31.65
CA ALA A 89 11.90 3.78 31.26
C ALA A 89 11.10 5.10 31.35
N ASN A 90 11.80 6.19 31.59
CA ASN A 90 11.21 7.54 31.72
C ASN A 90 11.66 8.50 30.64
N ILE A 91 12.23 7.99 29.55
CA ILE A 91 12.70 8.76 28.41
C ILE A 91 12.20 8.13 27.11
N PHE A 92 12.00 8.98 26.10
CA PHE A 92 11.63 8.56 24.76
C PHE A 92 12.30 9.47 23.74
N ARG A 93 12.83 8.88 22.67
CA ARG A 93 13.44 9.60 21.54
C ARG A 93 12.46 9.66 20.38
N ASP A 94 12.12 10.86 19.95
CA ASP A 94 11.14 11.07 18.89
C ASP A 94 11.73 10.92 17.46
N PHE A 95 10.89 11.10 16.46
CA PHE A 95 11.25 11.03 15.04
C PHE A 95 12.40 12.00 14.68
N ASP A 96 12.43 13.18 15.29
CA ASP A 96 13.45 14.21 15.07
C ASP A 96 14.68 14.02 15.96
N ASN A 97 14.82 12.89 16.62
CA ASN A 97 15.91 12.53 17.52
C ASN A 97 15.96 13.39 18.80
N LYS A 98 14.86 14.02 19.18
CA LYS A 98 14.73 14.75 20.44
C LYS A 98 14.34 13.80 21.56
N ILE A 99 14.95 13.98 22.74
CA ILE A 99 14.67 13.18 23.92
C ILE A 99 13.62 13.87 24.78
N HIS A 100 12.57 13.13 25.13
CA HIS A 100 11.48 13.59 25.98
C HIS A 100 11.46 12.81 27.29
N LYS A 101 11.15 13.50 28.38
CA LYS A 101 10.75 12.82 29.62
C LYS A 101 9.31 12.36 29.47
N VAL A 102 9.08 11.10 29.74
CA VAL A 102 7.77 10.47 29.57
C VAL A 102 7.42 9.65 30.81
N SER A 103 6.13 9.54 31.06
CA SER A 103 5.59 8.60 32.05
C SER A 103 5.36 7.23 31.42
N LEU A 104 5.07 6.22 32.25
CA LEU A 104 4.62 4.93 31.76
C LEU A 104 3.33 5.05 30.92
N ASP A 105 2.41 5.90 31.35
CA ASP A 105 1.15 6.14 30.62
C ASP A 105 1.42 6.81 29.26
N ASP A 106 2.40 7.71 29.18
CA ASP A 106 2.82 8.30 27.89
C ASP A 106 3.35 7.21 26.94
N LEU A 107 4.18 6.31 27.41
CA LEU A 107 4.71 5.19 26.61
C LEU A 107 3.59 4.26 26.13
N LYS A 108 2.60 3.97 26.98
CA LYS A 108 1.42 3.18 26.60
C LYS A 108 0.57 3.90 25.55
N THR A 109 0.45 5.22 25.66
CA THR A 109 -0.23 6.04 24.66
C THR A 109 0.48 5.95 23.32
N ILE A 110 1.80 6.13 23.29
CA ILE A 110 2.60 6.00 22.07
C ILE A 110 2.43 4.61 21.44
N LYS A 111 2.51 3.55 22.24
CA LYS A 111 2.28 2.17 21.79
C LYS A 111 0.92 2.02 21.11
N SER A 112 -0.14 2.47 21.77
CA SER A 112 -1.50 2.41 21.24
C SER A 112 -1.63 3.16 19.92
N GLU A 113 -1.05 4.35 19.83
CA GLU A 113 -1.08 5.18 18.63
C GLU A 113 -0.33 4.54 17.46
N ILE A 114 0.83 3.92 17.71
CA ILE A 114 1.56 3.15 16.69
C ILE A 114 0.70 1.98 16.19
N GLN A 115 0.07 1.23 17.10
CA GLN A 115 -0.79 0.10 16.74
C GLN A 115 -2.02 0.55 15.93
N GLN A 116 -2.62 1.65 16.28
CA GLN A 116 -3.75 2.23 15.52
C GLN A 116 -3.31 2.64 14.12
N ASN A 117 -2.10 3.18 13.97
CA ASN A 117 -1.57 3.50 12.64
C ASN A 117 -1.31 2.25 11.80
N THR A 118 -0.88 1.16 12.40
CA THR A 118 -0.74 -0.13 11.70
C THR A 118 -2.10 -0.62 11.17
N VAL A 119 -3.15 -0.53 11.97
CA VAL A 119 -4.52 -0.85 11.53
C VAL A 119 -4.95 0.08 10.39
N ASN A 120 -4.68 1.37 10.50
CA ASN A 120 -4.94 2.35 9.44
C ASN A 120 -4.23 1.98 8.12
N LEU A 121 -2.99 1.53 8.20
CA LEU A 121 -2.23 1.06 7.04
C LEU A 121 -2.92 -0.15 6.37
N TYR A 122 -3.36 -1.13 7.16
CA TYR A 122 -4.07 -2.30 6.64
C TYR A 122 -5.42 -1.93 6.04
N GLN A 123 -6.17 -1.02 6.63
CA GLN A 123 -7.45 -0.55 6.09
C GLN A 123 -7.26 0.11 4.73
N GLN A 124 -6.22 0.93 4.56
CA GLN A 124 -5.88 1.53 3.27
C GLN A 124 -5.47 0.46 2.26
N LYS A 125 -4.66 -0.52 2.67
CA LYS A 125 -4.29 -1.68 1.83
C LYS A 125 -5.54 -2.41 1.31
N TRP A 126 -6.48 -2.72 2.18
CA TRP A 126 -7.71 -3.43 1.81
C TRP A 126 -8.58 -2.63 0.84
N LYS A 127 -8.64 -1.31 0.98
CA LYS A 127 -9.32 -0.44 0.00
C LYS A 127 -8.66 -0.51 -1.37
N TYR A 128 -7.33 -0.47 -1.42
CA TYR A 128 -6.60 -0.63 -2.68
C TYR A 128 -6.82 -2.01 -3.30
N GLU A 129 -6.85 -3.08 -2.51
CA GLU A 129 -7.15 -4.42 -3.01
C GLU A 129 -8.51 -4.47 -3.71
N GLU A 130 -9.54 -3.87 -3.15
CA GLU A 130 -10.87 -3.80 -3.76
C GLU A 130 -10.87 -2.96 -5.05
N ILE A 131 -10.16 -1.84 -5.06
CA ILE A 131 -10.01 -1.01 -6.27
C ILE A 131 -9.31 -1.81 -7.38
N ILE A 132 -8.20 -2.48 -7.07
CA ILE A 132 -7.40 -3.24 -8.03
C ILE A 132 -8.21 -4.39 -8.64
N LYS A 133 -8.99 -5.10 -7.83
CA LYS A 133 -9.81 -6.23 -8.29
C LYS A 133 -10.86 -5.84 -9.33
N LYS A 134 -11.28 -4.57 -9.36
CA LYS A 134 -12.33 -4.05 -10.24
C LYS A 134 -11.80 -3.10 -11.31
N ALA A 135 -10.53 -2.73 -11.25
CA ALA A 135 -9.94 -1.73 -12.13
C ALA A 135 -9.74 -2.24 -13.56
N SER A 136 -9.93 -1.36 -14.53
CA SER A 136 -9.51 -1.57 -15.91
C SER A 136 -8.00 -1.44 -16.05
N ILE A 137 -7.45 -1.85 -17.20
CA ILE A 137 -6.03 -1.69 -17.50
C ILE A 137 -5.60 -0.21 -17.39
N SER A 138 -6.41 0.70 -17.94
CA SER A 138 -6.17 2.14 -17.87
C SER A 138 -6.15 2.66 -16.44
N GLU A 139 -7.12 2.25 -15.62
CA GLU A 139 -7.19 2.62 -14.21
C GLU A 139 -6.00 2.09 -13.41
N LEU A 140 -5.56 0.85 -13.69
CA LEU A 140 -4.38 0.26 -13.04
C LEU A 140 -3.10 1.03 -13.34
N LYS A 141 -2.93 1.52 -14.58
CA LYS A 141 -1.76 2.30 -14.99
C LYS A 141 -1.68 3.64 -14.26
N GLU A 142 -2.82 4.25 -13.95
CA GLU A 142 -2.90 5.55 -13.28
C GLU A 142 -2.96 5.45 -11.76
N LEU A 143 -3.22 4.26 -11.23
CA LEU A 143 -3.36 4.06 -9.79
C LEU A 143 -2.02 4.24 -9.07
N LYS A 144 -1.99 5.22 -8.16
CA LYS A 144 -0.86 5.46 -7.27
C LYS A 144 -1.16 4.91 -5.89
N LEU A 145 -0.22 4.13 -5.35
CA LEU A 145 -0.33 3.52 -4.03
C LEU A 145 0.24 4.45 -2.96
N ASN A 146 -0.53 5.45 -2.59
CA ASN A 146 -0.17 6.41 -1.55
C ASN A 146 -0.85 6.05 -0.24
N PHE A 147 -0.13 6.17 0.87
CA PHE A 147 -0.62 5.87 2.20
C PHE A 147 -0.51 7.08 3.10
N GLU A 148 -1.55 7.34 3.86
CA GLU A 148 -1.61 8.41 4.84
C GLU A 148 -1.40 7.85 6.24
N MET A 149 -0.56 8.53 7.02
CA MET A 149 -0.30 8.20 8.41
C MET A 149 -1.20 9.01 9.34
N LEU A 150 -1.50 8.46 10.53
CA LEU A 150 -2.39 9.12 11.48
C LEU A 150 -1.72 10.32 12.16
N ASP A 151 -2.54 11.34 12.40
CA ASP A 151 -2.19 12.51 13.18
C ASP A 151 -3.15 12.60 14.37
N PHE A 152 -2.67 12.25 15.55
CA PHE A 152 -3.46 12.24 16.79
C PHE A 152 -3.54 13.63 17.44
N LYS A 153 -2.75 14.59 16.98
CA LYS A 153 -2.77 15.95 17.51
C LYS A 153 -4.01 16.73 17.09
N GLN A 154 -4.59 16.38 15.93
CA GLN A 154 -5.78 17.02 15.38
C GLN A 154 -7.08 16.37 15.89
N GLY A 155 -6.99 15.35 16.69
CA GLY A 155 -8.13 14.55 17.17
C GLY A 155 -9.11 15.26 18.08
#